data_9e32be24883b36d3677598c87a34c119
#
_entry.id   9e32be24883b36d3677598c87a34c119
#
_cell.length_a   1.000
_cell.length_b   1.000
_cell.length_c   1.000
_cell.angle_alpha   90.00
_cell.angle_beta   90.00
_cell.angle_gamma   90.00
#
_symmetry.space_group_name_H-M   'P 1'
#
loop_
_entity.id
_entity.type
_entity.pdbx_description
1 polymer ?
#
loop_
_entity_poly.entity_id
_entity_poly.type
_entity_poly.pdbx_seq_one_letter_code
_entity_poly.pdbx_strand_id
1 'polypeptide(L)'
;MRHSASRPAELPRAARPSSLRLLAPAALLVCALFYLPQMRAQDAPSPSGPPPPSSAASSEPIQQDDIQTLKVGVNLVNVYFSARDKNGYITNLTKDDCNIQENKVDQPIKNFTKEKNLPLTIGILLDTSGSQTNVLPLEQEAGARFLREVLTPKDEAFLISFDINVDLLADYTNSPREIKRAIDKASINTGTGSGSVTGHGQPRGTLLFDAVYLAAHDKLRQEAGRKILVLLTDGGDQGSQETLKTSVEAAQKANAIVYVILIADRGNFGTFGSIGAADMRRMASETGGRVIDVGNNGRRLEDAFDQIQEELRTQYLLSYTPLNPKTDGTYRKLELTCGKGLNIQARKGYYALAADSDKD
;
A
#
# COMPACT_ATOMS: atom_id res chain seq x y z
N MET A 1 54.28 -25.04 -48.66
CA MET A 1 55.37 -25.50 -47.73
C MET A 1 54.82 -25.63 -46.33
N ARG A 2 54.96 -26.87 -45.84
CA ARG A 2 54.92 -27.37 -44.45
C ARG A 2 53.76 -26.97 -43.49
N HIS A 3 52.90 -27.94 -43.31
CA HIS A 3 52.04 -28.18 -42.15
C HIS A 3 52.81 -28.21 -40.82
N SER A 4 52.22 -27.64 -39.78
CA SER A 4 52.50 -28.04 -38.41
C SER A 4 51.20 -28.15 -37.63
N ALA A 5 50.83 -29.38 -37.34
CA ALA A 5 49.74 -29.74 -36.46
C ALA A 5 50.25 -29.81 -35.03
N SER A 6 49.60 -29.13 -34.07
CA SER A 6 49.86 -29.31 -32.64
C SER A 6 48.64 -29.98 -32.00
N ARG A 7 48.94 -31.07 -31.26
CA ARG A 7 48.03 -31.96 -30.54
C ARG A 7 47.39 -31.28 -29.32
N PRO A 8 46.20 -31.71 -28.90
CA PRO A 8 45.58 -31.21 -27.66
C PRO A 8 46.16 -31.95 -26.43
N ALA A 9 46.31 -31.19 -25.33
CA ALA A 9 46.82 -31.66 -24.06
C ALA A 9 45.71 -32.39 -23.26
N GLU A 10 46.03 -33.53 -22.71
CA GLU A 10 45.22 -34.34 -21.80
C GLU A 10 45.12 -33.68 -20.41
N LEU A 11 43.91 -33.63 -19.85
CA LEU A 11 43.62 -33.23 -18.47
C LEU A 11 43.73 -34.43 -17.51
N PRO A 12 44.31 -34.25 -16.31
CA PRO A 12 44.41 -35.34 -15.34
C PRO A 12 43.07 -35.61 -14.62
N ARG A 13 42.78 -36.92 -14.47
CA ARG A 13 41.66 -37.46 -13.71
C ARG A 13 41.85 -37.20 -12.21
N ALA A 14 40.90 -36.51 -11.59
CA ALA A 14 40.80 -36.34 -10.14
C ALA A 14 40.22 -37.64 -9.50
N ALA A 15 40.83 -38.07 -8.41
CA ALA A 15 40.51 -39.21 -7.62
C ALA A 15 39.23 -39.02 -6.78
N ARG A 16 38.44 -40.08 -6.66
CA ARG A 16 37.30 -40.19 -5.75
C ARG A 16 37.77 -40.44 -4.31
N PRO A 17 37.21 -39.80 -3.29
CA PRO A 17 37.36 -40.28 -1.92
C PRO A 17 36.25 -41.27 -1.57
N SER A 18 36.66 -42.32 -0.88
CA SER A 18 35.97 -43.48 -0.37
C SER A 18 34.96 -43.14 0.73
N SER A 19 33.85 -43.87 0.69
CA SER A 19 32.79 -43.96 1.69
C SER A 19 33.30 -44.36 3.08
N LEU A 20 33.04 -43.53 4.10
CA LEU A 20 33.16 -43.91 5.50
C LEU A 20 31.75 -44.05 6.09
N ARG A 21 31.39 -45.34 6.36
CA ARG A 21 30.20 -45.71 7.12
C ARG A 21 30.50 -45.45 8.61
N LEU A 22 29.66 -44.66 9.29
CA LEU A 22 29.67 -44.63 10.74
C LEU A 22 28.26 -44.96 11.27
N LEU A 23 28.31 -45.95 12.15
CA LEU A 23 27.25 -46.61 12.90
C LEU A 23 26.49 -45.63 13.80
N ALA A 24 25.18 -45.83 13.87
CA ALA A 24 24.33 -45.25 14.90
C ALA A 24 24.53 -45.97 16.25
N PRO A 25 24.35 -45.28 17.37
CA PRO A 25 23.83 -45.89 18.56
C PRO A 25 22.42 -45.41 18.90
N ALA A 26 21.55 -46.36 19.13
CA ALA A 26 20.27 -46.20 19.79
C ALA A 26 20.52 -45.83 21.27
N ALA A 27 19.83 -44.80 21.75
CA ALA A 27 19.76 -44.53 23.18
C ALA A 27 18.37 -44.00 23.55
N LEU A 28 17.61 -44.89 24.16
CA LEU A 28 16.80 -44.77 25.37
C LEU A 28 15.88 -43.56 25.54
N LEU A 29 14.62 -43.91 25.36
CA LEU A 29 13.41 -43.23 25.84
C LEU A 29 13.40 -43.17 27.37
N VAL A 30 13.46 -42.01 27.98
CA VAL A 30 13.14 -41.78 29.40
C VAL A 30 11.86 -40.96 29.46
N CYS A 31 10.77 -41.62 29.84
CA CYS A 31 9.51 -41.03 30.26
C CYS A 31 9.70 -40.25 31.58
N ALA A 32 9.66 -38.92 31.54
CA ALA A 32 9.46 -38.13 32.74
C ALA A 32 7.99 -37.76 32.83
N LEU A 33 7.28 -38.50 33.68
CA LEU A 33 5.93 -38.16 34.18
C LEU A 33 6.03 -36.90 35.02
N PHE A 34 5.50 -35.81 34.51
CA PHE A 34 5.28 -34.61 35.30
C PHE A 34 4.01 -34.80 36.14
N TYR A 35 4.21 -34.91 37.44
CA TYR A 35 3.18 -34.79 38.49
C TYR A 35 2.64 -33.36 38.50
N LEU A 36 1.36 -33.19 38.16
CA LEU A 36 0.61 -31.99 38.44
C LEU A 36 -0.02 -32.10 39.84
N PRO A 37 0.20 -31.16 40.78
CA PRO A 37 -0.54 -31.16 42.04
C PRO A 37 -1.97 -30.72 41.78
N GLN A 38 -2.94 -31.60 42.09
CA GLN A 38 -4.34 -31.27 42.18
C GLN A 38 -4.58 -30.32 43.38
N MET A 39 -4.92 -29.07 43.12
CA MET A 39 -5.47 -28.19 44.14
C MET A 39 -6.89 -28.65 44.47
N ARG A 40 -7.07 -29.17 45.66
CA ARG A 40 -8.35 -29.43 46.28
C ARG A 40 -8.99 -28.09 46.65
N ALA A 41 -10.19 -27.86 46.09
CA ALA A 41 -11.07 -26.79 46.55
C ALA A 41 -11.44 -27.06 48.01
N GLN A 42 -11.20 -26.12 48.91
CA GLN A 42 -11.66 -26.11 50.27
C GLN A 42 -13.13 -25.66 50.28
N ASP A 43 -13.98 -26.50 50.87
CA ASP A 43 -15.37 -26.20 51.13
C ASP A 43 -15.49 -24.98 52.07
N ALA A 44 -16.19 -23.95 51.63
CA ALA A 44 -16.61 -22.85 52.49
C ALA A 44 -17.90 -23.24 53.23
N PRO A 45 -18.00 -22.96 54.52
CA PRO A 45 -19.22 -23.28 55.28
C PRO A 45 -20.38 -22.39 54.88
N SER A 46 -21.54 -23.02 54.65
CA SER A 46 -22.83 -22.35 54.42
C SER A 46 -23.31 -21.62 55.68
N PRO A 47 -23.74 -20.37 55.60
CA PRO A 47 -24.48 -19.74 56.69
C PRO A 47 -25.95 -20.16 56.61
N SER A 48 -26.36 -20.94 57.57
CA SER A 48 -27.76 -21.25 57.87
C SER A 48 -28.39 -20.12 58.69
N GLY A 49 -29.23 -19.31 58.03
CA GLY A 49 -30.11 -18.35 58.69
C GLY A 49 -31.40 -18.21 57.90
N PRO A 50 -32.57 -18.13 58.51
CA PRO A 50 -33.83 -17.99 57.79
C PRO A 50 -33.97 -16.62 57.16
N PRO A 51 -34.61 -16.52 55.98
CA PRO A 51 -34.76 -15.23 55.27
C PRO A 51 -35.80 -14.35 56.02
N PRO A 52 -35.60 -13.02 56.05
CA PRO A 52 -36.61 -12.08 56.55
C PRO A 52 -37.81 -12.02 55.61
N PRO A 53 -39.02 -11.67 56.16
CA PRO A 53 -40.24 -11.64 55.36
C PRO A 53 -40.18 -10.55 54.28
N SER A 54 -40.48 -10.97 53.08
CA SER A 54 -40.63 -10.12 51.90
C SER A 54 -41.82 -9.19 52.05
N SER A 55 -41.58 -7.90 52.19
CA SER A 55 -42.61 -6.88 51.96
C SER A 55 -42.79 -6.72 50.46
N ALA A 56 -43.93 -7.15 49.96
CA ALA A 56 -44.32 -6.92 48.59
C ALA A 56 -44.51 -5.42 48.33
N ALA A 57 -43.48 -4.79 47.72
CA ALA A 57 -43.67 -3.53 47.02
C ALA A 57 -43.99 -3.87 45.57
N SER A 58 -45.22 -3.53 45.14
CA SER A 58 -45.66 -3.59 43.77
C SER A 58 -44.75 -2.66 42.91
N SER A 59 -43.81 -3.27 42.20
CA SER A 59 -43.10 -2.56 41.14
C SER A 59 -44.00 -2.59 39.90
N GLU A 60 -44.60 -1.45 39.56
CA GLU A 60 -45.12 -1.19 38.23
C GLU A 60 -43.99 -1.44 37.21
N PRO A 61 -44.29 -2.03 36.06
CA PRO A 61 -43.26 -2.20 35.02
C PRO A 61 -42.86 -0.80 34.51
N ILE A 62 -41.62 -0.44 34.76
CA ILE A 62 -41.00 0.68 34.07
C ILE A 62 -41.04 0.31 32.59
N GLN A 63 -41.89 0.99 31.83
CA GLN A 63 -41.81 0.98 30.38
C GLN A 63 -40.40 1.45 30.04
N GLN A 64 -39.56 0.51 29.56
CA GLN A 64 -38.35 0.86 28.83
C GLN A 64 -38.81 1.56 27.55
N ASP A 65 -38.85 2.89 27.62
CA ASP A 65 -38.85 3.68 26.39
C ASP A 65 -37.71 3.16 25.55
N ASP A 66 -38.03 2.56 24.42
CA ASP A 66 -37.09 2.24 23.37
C ASP A 66 -36.35 3.55 23.00
N ILE A 67 -35.20 3.80 23.62
CA ILE A 67 -34.27 4.82 23.18
C ILE A 67 -33.75 4.29 21.83
N GLN A 68 -34.50 4.57 20.78
CA GLN A 68 -33.99 4.46 19.42
C GLN A 68 -32.80 5.37 19.33
N THR A 69 -31.62 4.81 19.56
CA THR A 69 -30.37 5.49 19.25
C THR A 69 -30.34 5.69 17.74
N LEU A 70 -30.79 6.86 17.30
CA LEU A 70 -30.65 7.28 15.92
C LEU A 70 -29.13 7.32 15.65
N LYS A 71 -28.61 6.25 15.06
CA LYS A 71 -27.28 6.26 14.43
C LYS A 71 -27.37 7.15 13.21
N VAL A 72 -27.19 8.45 13.40
CA VAL A 72 -27.02 9.39 12.30
C VAL A 72 -25.62 9.14 11.74
N GLY A 73 -25.51 8.24 10.79
CA GLY A 73 -24.30 8.08 9.97
C GLY A 73 -24.11 9.34 9.15
N VAL A 74 -23.27 10.25 9.60
CA VAL A 74 -22.87 11.41 8.80
C VAL A 74 -21.86 10.92 7.79
N ASN A 75 -22.29 10.71 6.55
CA ASN A 75 -21.39 10.42 5.44
C ASN A 75 -20.54 11.67 5.13
N LEU A 76 -19.35 11.73 5.72
CA LEU A 76 -18.42 12.80 5.49
C LEU A 76 -17.46 12.45 4.36
N VAL A 77 -17.43 13.22 3.31
CA VAL A 77 -16.47 13.07 2.21
C VAL A 77 -15.22 13.89 2.53
N ASN A 78 -14.10 13.17 2.68
CA ASN A 78 -12.78 13.75 2.93
C ASN A 78 -12.03 13.89 1.61
N VAL A 79 -11.48 15.07 1.34
CA VAL A 79 -10.67 15.36 0.16
C VAL A 79 -9.33 15.92 0.61
N TYR A 80 -8.29 15.11 0.45
CA TYR A 80 -6.91 15.56 0.62
C TYR A 80 -6.48 16.27 -0.66
N PHE A 81 -5.81 17.40 -0.53
CA PHE A 81 -5.31 18.14 -1.67
C PHE A 81 -4.06 18.95 -1.33
N SER A 82 -3.27 19.23 -2.34
CA SER A 82 -2.19 20.21 -2.30
C SER A 82 -2.48 21.36 -3.27
N ALA A 83 -1.98 22.53 -2.93
CA ALA A 83 -2.09 23.74 -3.75
C ALA A 83 -0.69 24.30 -4.01
N ARG A 84 -0.39 24.61 -5.26
CA ARG A 84 0.91 25.21 -5.62
C ARG A 84 0.77 26.29 -6.68
N ASP A 85 1.70 27.23 -6.65
CA ASP A 85 1.94 28.19 -7.70
C ASP A 85 3.32 27.97 -8.37
N LYS A 86 3.81 28.96 -9.09
CA LYS A 86 5.14 28.94 -9.71
C LYS A 86 6.30 28.98 -8.70
N ASN A 87 6.05 29.38 -7.45
CA ASN A 87 7.06 29.54 -6.42
C ASN A 87 7.10 28.34 -5.45
N GLY A 88 6.10 27.43 -5.48
CA GLY A 88 6.05 26.25 -4.61
C GLY A 88 4.66 25.99 -4.02
N TYR A 89 4.64 25.26 -2.90
CA TYR A 89 3.39 24.91 -2.23
C TYR A 89 2.83 26.07 -1.41
N ILE A 90 1.52 26.29 -1.53
CA ILE A 90 0.78 27.28 -0.77
C ILE A 90 0.31 26.65 0.53
N THR A 91 0.65 27.27 1.65
CA THR A 91 0.40 26.69 2.99
C THR A 91 -0.48 27.53 3.89
N ASN A 92 -1.08 28.62 3.36
CA ASN A 92 -1.87 29.60 4.10
C ASN A 92 -3.30 29.77 3.55
N LEU A 93 -3.81 28.76 2.81
CA LEU A 93 -5.20 28.76 2.37
C LEU A 93 -6.16 28.61 3.54
N THR A 94 -7.30 29.26 3.41
CA THR A 94 -8.44 29.20 4.31
C THR A 94 -9.63 28.54 3.61
N LYS A 95 -10.67 28.20 4.37
CA LYS A 95 -11.91 27.67 3.82
C LYS A 95 -12.53 28.57 2.75
N ASP A 96 -12.46 29.88 2.96
CA ASP A 96 -13.11 30.88 2.11
C ASP A 96 -12.39 31.10 0.77
N ASP A 97 -11.15 30.62 0.67
CA ASP A 97 -10.39 30.63 -0.58
C ASP A 97 -10.79 29.51 -1.54
N CYS A 98 -11.56 28.51 -1.07
CA CYS A 98 -11.82 27.27 -1.80
C CYS A 98 -13.31 27.05 -2.07
N ASN A 99 -13.58 26.45 -3.22
CA ASN A 99 -14.90 25.94 -3.60
C ASN A 99 -14.80 24.51 -4.08
N ILE A 100 -15.72 23.65 -3.63
CA ILE A 100 -15.81 22.25 -4.06
C ILE A 100 -17.17 21.95 -4.66
N GLN A 101 -17.17 21.29 -5.80
CA GLN A 101 -18.37 20.82 -6.49
C GLN A 101 -18.37 19.30 -6.58
N GLU A 102 -19.55 18.71 -6.35
CA GLU A 102 -19.85 17.31 -6.63
C GLU A 102 -20.84 17.27 -7.80
N ASN A 103 -20.46 16.61 -8.91
CA ASN A 103 -21.27 16.54 -10.11
C ASN A 103 -21.76 17.93 -10.59
N LYS A 104 -20.89 18.94 -10.49
CA LYS A 104 -21.17 20.38 -10.82
C LYS A 104 -22.12 21.09 -9.86
N VAL A 105 -22.44 20.50 -8.70
CA VAL A 105 -23.24 21.12 -7.64
C VAL A 105 -22.31 21.53 -6.51
N ASP A 106 -22.35 22.83 -6.13
CA ASP A 106 -21.55 23.36 -5.02
C ASP A 106 -21.90 22.65 -3.71
N GLN A 107 -20.86 22.29 -2.95
CA GLN A 107 -21.01 21.62 -1.67
C GLN A 107 -20.54 22.50 -0.52
N PRO A 108 -21.30 22.60 0.59
CA PRO A 108 -20.89 23.38 1.74
C PRO A 108 -19.72 22.71 2.48
N ILE A 109 -18.57 23.35 2.49
CA ILE A 109 -17.40 22.86 3.22
C ILE A 109 -17.70 22.86 4.72
N LYS A 110 -17.56 21.71 5.39
CA LYS A 110 -17.73 21.54 6.84
C LYS A 110 -16.43 21.79 7.59
N ASN A 111 -15.37 21.07 7.20
CA ASN A 111 -14.07 21.18 7.82
C ASN A 111 -13.01 21.56 6.77
N PHE A 112 -12.05 22.35 7.21
CA PHE A 112 -10.89 22.73 6.41
C PHE A 112 -9.68 22.85 7.34
N THR A 113 -8.68 22.00 7.15
CA THR A 113 -7.49 21.96 8.00
C THR A 113 -6.24 21.73 7.17
N LYS A 114 -5.11 22.27 7.60
CA LYS A 114 -3.80 21.83 7.13
C LYS A 114 -3.46 20.53 7.85
N GLU A 115 -3.30 19.46 7.07
CA GLU A 115 -3.15 18.15 7.66
C GLU A 115 -1.69 17.89 8.09
N LYS A 116 -1.50 17.66 9.40
CA LYS A 116 -0.20 17.37 10.00
C LYS A 116 -0.22 16.20 10.98
N ASN A 117 -1.42 15.80 11.42
CA ASN A 117 -1.57 14.96 12.61
C ASN A 117 -2.15 13.57 12.33
N LEU A 118 -2.82 13.37 11.21
CA LEU A 118 -3.36 12.04 10.88
C LEU A 118 -2.23 11.05 10.58
N PRO A 119 -2.34 9.81 11.06
CA PRO A 119 -1.44 8.75 10.66
C PRO A 119 -1.35 8.61 9.15
N LEU A 120 -0.18 8.24 8.68
CA LEU A 120 0.11 8.01 7.27
C LEU A 120 0.44 6.55 7.05
N THR A 121 -0.29 5.89 6.15
CA THR A 121 0.02 4.54 5.69
C THR A 121 0.57 4.62 4.27
N ILE A 122 1.82 4.18 4.08
CA ILE A 122 2.53 4.23 2.80
C ILE A 122 2.74 2.82 2.26
N GLY A 123 2.18 2.52 1.09
CA GLY A 123 2.59 1.36 0.29
C GLY A 123 3.66 1.75 -0.72
N ILE A 124 4.79 1.08 -0.72
CA ILE A 124 5.76 1.14 -1.81
C ILE A 124 5.51 -0.05 -2.73
N LEU A 125 5.31 0.22 -4.00
CA LEU A 125 5.18 -0.79 -5.05
C LEU A 125 6.40 -0.70 -5.95
N LEU A 126 7.22 -1.73 -5.94
CA LEU A 126 8.53 -1.77 -6.60
C LEU A 126 8.46 -2.72 -7.79
N ASP A 127 8.66 -2.19 -8.96
CA ASP A 127 8.77 -2.96 -10.20
C ASP A 127 10.09 -3.74 -10.22
N THR A 128 10.00 -5.06 -10.20
CA THR A 128 11.16 -5.97 -10.28
C THR A 128 11.24 -6.71 -11.61
N SER A 129 10.53 -6.21 -12.62
CA SER A 129 10.61 -6.75 -13.98
C SER A 129 11.99 -6.55 -14.61
N GLY A 130 12.28 -7.31 -15.65
CA GLY A 130 13.59 -7.31 -16.30
C GLY A 130 14.05 -5.94 -16.85
N SER A 131 13.13 -5.01 -17.13
CA SER A 131 13.43 -3.64 -17.53
C SER A 131 14.10 -2.81 -16.44
N GLN A 132 13.90 -3.16 -15.16
CA GLN A 132 14.42 -2.43 -14.00
C GLN A 132 15.85 -2.87 -13.60
N THR A 133 16.48 -3.81 -14.32
CA THR A 133 17.79 -4.39 -13.97
C THR A 133 18.85 -3.33 -13.63
N ASN A 134 18.90 -2.24 -14.39
CA ASN A 134 19.94 -1.21 -14.23
C ASN A 134 19.59 -0.15 -13.19
N VAL A 135 18.33 -0.05 -12.76
CA VAL A 135 17.85 1.03 -11.89
C VAL A 135 17.43 0.56 -10.51
N LEU A 136 17.14 -0.73 -10.33
CA LEU A 136 16.71 -1.30 -9.04
C LEU A 136 17.63 -0.93 -7.85
N PRO A 137 18.98 -0.94 -7.96
CA PRO A 137 19.83 -0.51 -6.85
C PRO A 137 19.63 0.95 -6.44
N LEU A 138 19.35 1.84 -7.40
CA LEU A 138 19.03 3.24 -7.13
C LEU A 138 17.67 3.39 -6.44
N GLU A 139 16.68 2.59 -6.87
CA GLU A 139 15.34 2.56 -6.26
C GLU A 139 15.40 2.07 -4.81
N GLN A 140 16.18 1.03 -4.56
CA GLN A 140 16.40 0.48 -3.22
C GLN A 140 16.99 1.51 -2.27
N GLU A 141 18.02 2.23 -2.69
CA GLU A 141 18.67 3.27 -1.89
C GLU A 141 17.73 4.46 -1.62
N ALA A 142 17.14 5.01 -2.67
CA ALA A 142 16.30 6.18 -2.59
C ALA A 142 14.98 5.88 -1.84
N GLY A 143 14.34 4.73 -2.05
CA GLY A 143 13.14 4.30 -1.34
C GLY A 143 13.38 4.09 0.16
N ALA A 144 14.51 3.47 0.52
CA ALA A 144 14.89 3.29 1.92
C ALA A 144 15.20 4.63 2.62
N ARG A 145 15.82 5.58 1.90
CA ARG A 145 16.05 6.94 2.41
C ARG A 145 14.72 7.66 2.63
N PHE A 146 13.83 7.67 1.65
CA PHE A 146 12.52 8.30 1.72
C PHE A 146 11.72 7.83 2.95
N LEU A 147 11.59 6.51 3.13
CA LEU A 147 10.83 5.96 4.25
C LEU A 147 11.45 6.31 5.61
N ARG A 148 12.78 6.36 5.70
CA ARG A 148 13.46 6.79 6.92
C ARG A 148 13.17 8.25 7.27
N GLU A 149 12.98 9.11 6.28
CA GLU A 149 12.75 10.55 6.44
C GLU A 149 11.27 10.93 6.61
N VAL A 150 10.37 10.13 6.03
CA VAL A 150 8.93 10.44 6.05
C VAL A 150 8.19 9.79 7.21
N LEU A 151 8.57 8.55 7.60
CA LEU A 151 7.87 7.82 8.65
C LEU A 151 8.13 8.40 10.03
N THR A 152 7.05 8.63 10.75
CA THR A 152 7.04 8.95 12.18
C THR A 152 6.52 7.75 12.98
N PRO A 153 6.65 7.72 14.32
CA PRO A 153 6.18 6.57 15.13
C PRO A 153 4.69 6.21 14.98
N LYS A 154 3.87 7.12 14.47
CA LYS A 154 2.44 6.90 14.23
C LYS A 154 2.12 6.44 12.81
N ASP A 155 3.11 6.46 11.93
CA ASP A 155 2.96 6.11 10.52
C ASP A 155 3.42 4.67 10.29
N GLU A 156 2.89 4.04 9.25
CA GLU A 156 3.24 2.69 8.86
C GLU A 156 3.54 2.60 7.37
N ALA A 157 4.36 1.65 7.00
CA ALA A 157 4.64 1.35 5.60
C ALA A 157 4.59 -0.15 5.35
N PHE A 158 4.25 -0.54 4.13
CA PHE A 158 4.41 -1.89 3.59
C PHE A 158 5.11 -1.83 2.23
N LEU A 159 5.67 -2.97 1.81
CA LEU A 159 6.39 -3.10 0.55
C LEU A 159 5.86 -4.28 -0.26
N ILE A 160 5.48 -4.00 -1.49
CA ILE A 160 5.14 -5.00 -2.50
C ILE A 160 6.16 -4.88 -3.64
N SER A 161 6.67 -6.00 -4.12
CA SER A 161 7.33 -6.08 -5.43
C SER A 161 6.41 -6.73 -6.46
N PHE A 162 6.57 -6.34 -7.71
CA PHE A 162 5.79 -6.93 -8.78
C PHE A 162 6.61 -7.11 -10.07
N ASP A 163 6.40 -8.26 -10.69
CA ASP A 163 6.90 -8.67 -11.99
C ASP A 163 5.88 -9.63 -12.61
N ILE A 164 6.23 -10.88 -12.86
CA ILE A 164 5.27 -11.96 -13.21
C ILE A 164 4.45 -12.43 -12.00
N ASN A 165 4.80 -11.99 -10.79
CA ASN A 165 4.12 -12.21 -9.53
C ASN A 165 3.91 -10.88 -8.82
N VAL A 166 3.04 -10.88 -7.82
CA VAL A 166 2.89 -9.77 -6.86
C VAL A 166 3.21 -10.32 -5.48
N ASP A 167 4.32 -9.86 -4.90
CA ASP A 167 4.85 -10.40 -3.65
C ASP A 167 4.88 -9.33 -2.56
N LEU A 168 4.32 -9.65 -1.38
CA LEU A 168 4.41 -8.81 -0.19
C LEU A 168 5.77 -9.03 0.48
N LEU A 169 6.71 -8.12 0.29
CA LEU A 169 8.06 -8.22 0.85
C LEU A 169 8.15 -7.76 2.31
N ALA A 170 7.33 -6.81 2.71
CA ALA A 170 7.14 -6.40 4.10
C ALA A 170 5.69 -6.03 4.35
N ASP A 171 5.12 -6.54 5.42
CA ASP A 171 3.82 -6.13 5.93
C ASP A 171 3.96 -4.82 6.74
N TYR A 172 2.86 -4.30 7.28
CA TYR A 172 2.85 -3.04 8.01
C TYR A 172 3.93 -2.98 9.10
N THR A 173 4.74 -1.96 9.01
CA THR A 173 5.77 -1.67 10.00
C THR A 173 6.06 -0.17 10.06
N ASN A 174 6.33 0.34 11.25
CA ASN A 174 6.84 1.69 11.45
C ASN A 174 8.38 1.72 11.56
N SER A 175 9.04 0.58 11.32
CA SER A 175 10.49 0.43 11.43
C SER A 175 11.18 0.66 10.08
N PRO A 176 11.87 1.80 9.86
CA PRO A 176 12.63 2.01 8.64
C PRO A 176 13.71 0.95 8.39
N ARG A 177 14.20 0.29 9.45
CA ARG A 177 15.18 -0.80 9.33
C ARG A 177 14.58 -2.07 8.75
N GLU A 178 13.33 -2.38 9.10
CA GLU A 178 12.62 -3.55 8.56
C GLU A 178 12.31 -3.35 7.10
N ILE A 179 11.77 -2.20 6.74
CA ILE A 179 11.50 -1.84 5.34
C ILE A 179 12.80 -1.86 4.53
N LYS A 180 13.88 -1.27 5.04
CA LYS A 180 15.18 -1.34 4.33
C LYS A 180 15.61 -2.77 4.06
N ARG A 181 15.52 -3.67 5.06
CA ARG A 181 15.86 -5.09 4.88
C ARG A 181 14.97 -5.78 3.83
N ALA A 182 13.70 -5.39 3.74
CA ALA A 182 12.79 -5.91 2.73
C ALA A 182 13.13 -5.36 1.33
N ILE A 183 13.39 -4.06 1.23
CA ILE A 183 13.84 -3.42 -0.02
C ILE A 183 15.15 -4.07 -0.53
N ASP A 184 16.12 -4.32 0.36
CA ASP A 184 17.41 -4.94 0.00
C ASP A 184 17.25 -6.40 -0.48
N LYS A 185 16.13 -7.06 -0.19
CA LYS A 185 15.81 -8.41 -0.67
C LYS A 185 15.14 -8.42 -2.04
N ALA A 186 14.58 -7.29 -2.47
CA ALA A 186 14.00 -7.20 -3.80
C ALA A 186 15.06 -7.49 -4.87
N SER A 187 14.74 -8.34 -5.79
CA SER A 187 15.66 -8.76 -6.85
C SER A 187 14.92 -8.87 -8.18
N ILE A 188 15.62 -8.55 -9.25
CA ILE A 188 15.06 -8.67 -10.60
C ILE A 188 14.70 -10.13 -10.86
N ASN A 189 13.45 -10.35 -11.25
CA ASN A 189 13.03 -11.64 -11.74
C ASN A 189 13.49 -11.82 -13.20
N THR A 190 14.62 -12.49 -13.36
CA THR A 190 15.17 -12.78 -14.69
C THR A 190 14.44 -13.91 -15.41
N GLY A 191 13.43 -14.50 -14.77
CA GLY A 191 12.73 -15.65 -15.30
C GLY A 191 13.58 -16.95 -15.33
N THR A 192 14.75 -16.97 -14.69
CA THR A 192 15.65 -18.13 -14.64
C THR A 192 15.32 -19.12 -13.51
N GLY A 193 14.19 -18.91 -12.81
CA GLY A 193 13.67 -19.80 -11.77
C GLY A 193 13.24 -21.14 -12.36
N SER A 194 13.90 -22.18 -11.95
CA SER A 194 13.80 -23.60 -12.28
C SER A 194 12.37 -24.06 -12.61
N GLY A 195 12.14 -24.50 -13.84
CA GLY A 195 11.03 -25.39 -14.09
C GLY A 195 10.30 -25.28 -15.43
N SER A 196 11.00 -25.20 -16.56
CA SER A 196 10.46 -25.79 -17.78
C SER A 196 11.55 -26.05 -18.80
N VAL A 197 11.79 -27.33 -19.04
CA VAL A 197 12.73 -27.83 -20.06
C VAL A 197 12.10 -27.83 -21.45
N THR A 198 10.98 -27.15 -21.64
CA THR A 198 10.31 -27.02 -22.93
C THR A 198 10.49 -25.61 -23.46
N GLY A 199 11.29 -25.48 -24.50
CA GLY A 199 11.77 -24.27 -25.15
C GLY A 199 10.74 -23.29 -25.73
N HIS A 200 9.75 -22.90 -24.97
CA HIS A 200 8.85 -21.80 -25.24
C HIS A 200 9.16 -20.69 -24.24
N GLY A 201 9.37 -19.48 -24.74
CA GLY A 201 9.87 -18.33 -24.04
C GLY A 201 9.43 -18.21 -22.58
N GLN A 202 10.36 -17.79 -21.74
CA GLN A 202 10.16 -17.55 -20.31
C GLN A 202 8.96 -16.64 -20.12
N PRO A 203 8.09 -16.85 -19.11
CA PRO A 203 7.01 -15.94 -18.81
C PRO A 203 7.62 -14.58 -18.49
N ARG A 204 7.36 -13.62 -19.35
CA ARG A 204 7.70 -12.21 -19.14
C ARG A 204 6.42 -11.52 -18.80
N GLY A 205 6.41 -10.74 -17.73
CA GLY A 205 5.24 -10.02 -17.30
C GLY A 205 5.61 -8.89 -16.36
N THR A 206 4.70 -7.97 -16.20
CA THR A 206 4.74 -6.89 -15.23
C THR A 206 3.31 -6.66 -14.76
N LEU A 207 2.92 -7.29 -13.64
CA LEU A 207 1.55 -7.28 -13.12
C LEU A 207 1.28 -5.97 -12.35
N LEU A 208 1.45 -4.83 -13.03
CA LEU A 208 1.36 -3.50 -12.44
C LEU A 208 -0.05 -3.20 -11.92
N PHE A 209 -1.08 -3.45 -12.73
CA PHE A 209 -2.45 -3.15 -12.32
C PHE A 209 -2.92 -4.09 -11.22
N ASP A 210 -2.52 -5.35 -11.22
CA ASP A 210 -2.78 -6.29 -10.13
C ASP A 210 -2.12 -5.83 -8.81
N ALA A 211 -0.86 -5.37 -8.87
CA ALA A 211 -0.15 -4.87 -7.69
C ALA A 211 -0.84 -3.64 -7.08
N VAL A 212 -1.27 -2.69 -7.90
CA VAL A 212 -2.01 -1.50 -7.43
C VAL A 212 -3.37 -1.90 -6.86
N TYR A 213 -4.08 -2.82 -7.51
CA TYR A 213 -5.38 -3.32 -7.03
C TYR A 213 -5.24 -3.99 -5.67
N LEU A 214 -4.33 -4.96 -5.52
CA LEU A 214 -4.08 -5.68 -4.26
C LEU A 214 -3.63 -4.73 -3.14
N ALA A 215 -2.72 -3.80 -3.44
CA ALA A 215 -2.28 -2.80 -2.47
C ALA A 215 -3.43 -1.91 -2.00
N ALA A 216 -4.32 -1.49 -2.90
CA ALA A 216 -5.45 -0.63 -2.56
C ALA A 216 -6.57 -1.40 -1.85
N HIS A 217 -6.96 -2.56 -2.40
CA HIS A 217 -8.09 -3.34 -1.96
C HIS A 217 -7.80 -4.13 -0.69
N ASP A 218 -6.69 -4.89 -0.67
CA ASP A 218 -6.41 -5.82 0.42
C ASP A 218 -5.64 -5.17 1.57
N LYS A 219 -4.79 -4.16 1.24
CA LYS A 219 -3.98 -3.51 2.26
C LYS A 219 -4.57 -2.19 2.75
N LEU A 220 -4.97 -1.27 1.88
CA LEU A 220 -5.30 0.08 2.29
C LEU A 220 -6.78 0.33 2.60
N ARG A 221 -7.69 -0.50 2.10
CA ARG A 221 -9.15 -0.22 2.17
C ARG A 221 -9.64 -0.01 3.60
N GLN A 222 -9.17 -0.82 4.54
CA GLN A 222 -9.59 -0.80 5.95
C GLN A 222 -8.75 0.12 6.83
N GLU A 223 -7.64 0.66 6.30
CA GLU A 223 -6.76 1.52 7.07
C GLU A 223 -7.38 2.90 7.32
N ALA A 224 -7.09 3.46 8.49
CA ALA A 224 -7.51 4.81 8.85
C ALA A 224 -6.44 5.84 8.44
N GLY A 225 -6.82 7.12 8.39
CA GLY A 225 -5.89 8.21 8.13
C GLY A 225 -5.60 8.45 6.65
N ARG A 226 -4.39 8.90 6.35
CA ARG A 226 -3.93 9.19 4.99
C ARG A 226 -3.28 7.97 4.37
N LYS A 227 -3.70 7.62 3.19
CA LYS A 227 -3.25 6.41 2.48
C LYS A 227 -2.56 6.79 1.18
N ILE A 228 -1.34 6.33 1.02
CA ILE A 228 -0.47 6.70 -0.10
C ILE A 228 0.09 5.44 -0.73
N LEU A 229 0.05 5.35 -2.04
CA LEU A 229 0.84 4.40 -2.82
C LEU A 229 1.93 5.16 -3.57
N VAL A 230 3.16 4.71 -3.47
CA VAL A 230 4.28 5.19 -4.27
C VAL A 230 4.73 4.06 -5.17
N LEU A 231 4.49 4.22 -6.45
CA LEU A 231 4.75 3.25 -7.49
C LEU A 231 6.05 3.62 -8.21
N LEU A 232 7.05 2.73 -8.18
CA LEU A 232 8.31 2.86 -8.89
C LEU A 232 8.27 1.88 -10.07
N THR A 233 8.25 2.38 -11.31
CA THR A 233 8.06 1.56 -12.52
C THR A 233 8.43 2.31 -13.79
N ASP A 234 8.63 1.61 -14.89
CA ASP A 234 8.67 2.21 -16.24
C ASP A 234 7.28 2.44 -16.84
N GLY A 235 6.23 2.00 -16.15
CA GLY A 235 4.82 2.19 -16.51
C GLY A 235 4.25 1.12 -17.42
N GLY A 236 5.03 0.10 -17.76
CA GLY A 236 4.55 -1.03 -18.56
C GLY A 236 3.70 -1.99 -17.73
N ASP A 237 2.49 -2.30 -18.22
CA ASP A 237 1.71 -3.43 -17.73
C ASP A 237 1.74 -4.55 -18.75
N GLN A 238 2.00 -5.77 -18.30
CA GLN A 238 2.00 -6.94 -19.16
C GLN A 238 1.55 -8.18 -18.40
N GLY A 239 0.28 -8.51 -18.53
CA GLY A 239 -0.26 -9.76 -18.01
C GLY A 239 -1.14 -9.64 -16.79
N SER A 240 -1.43 -8.43 -16.26
CA SER A 240 -2.39 -8.24 -15.18
C SER A 240 -3.77 -8.79 -15.55
N GLN A 241 -4.46 -9.36 -14.58
CA GLN A 241 -5.87 -9.73 -14.67
C GLN A 241 -6.76 -8.49 -14.50
N GLU A 242 -6.31 -7.57 -13.65
CA GLU A 242 -6.94 -6.29 -13.44
C GLU A 242 -6.62 -5.31 -14.58
N THR A 243 -7.44 -4.29 -14.71
CA THR A 243 -7.28 -3.21 -15.70
C THR A 243 -6.89 -1.91 -15.01
N LEU A 244 -6.36 -0.95 -15.77
CA LEU A 244 -6.17 0.42 -15.27
C LEU A 244 -7.43 0.96 -14.58
N LYS A 245 -8.61 0.69 -15.14
CA LYS A 245 -9.88 1.16 -14.57
C LYS A 245 -10.15 0.55 -13.20
N THR A 246 -10.04 -0.76 -13.06
CA THR A 246 -10.35 -1.48 -11.80
C THR A 246 -9.33 -1.17 -10.71
N SER A 247 -8.04 -1.01 -11.05
CA SER A 247 -7.01 -0.62 -10.09
C SER A 247 -7.18 0.84 -9.62
N VAL A 248 -7.54 1.77 -10.51
CA VAL A 248 -7.88 3.15 -10.11
C VAL A 248 -9.13 3.18 -9.24
N GLU A 249 -10.16 2.40 -9.57
CA GLU A 249 -11.38 2.27 -8.77
C GLU A 249 -11.08 1.74 -7.37
N ALA A 250 -10.24 0.73 -7.24
CA ALA A 250 -9.80 0.20 -5.95
C ALA A 250 -9.08 1.27 -5.12
N ALA A 251 -8.15 2.02 -5.73
CA ALA A 251 -7.45 3.11 -5.06
C ALA A 251 -8.41 4.23 -4.60
N GLN A 252 -9.40 4.59 -5.42
CA GLN A 252 -10.39 5.59 -5.06
C GLN A 252 -11.33 5.12 -3.94
N LYS A 253 -11.75 3.85 -3.95
CA LYS A 253 -12.55 3.23 -2.86
C LYS A 253 -11.77 3.17 -1.55
N ALA A 254 -10.47 2.91 -1.63
CA ALA A 254 -9.58 2.96 -0.46
C ALA A 254 -9.26 4.38 0.01
N ASN A 255 -9.64 5.44 -0.71
CA ASN A 255 -9.16 6.82 -0.52
C ASN A 255 -7.63 6.94 -0.58
N ALA A 256 -6.97 6.11 -1.36
CA ALA A 256 -5.53 6.12 -1.54
C ALA A 256 -5.11 7.08 -2.65
N ILE A 257 -4.06 7.85 -2.38
CA ILE A 257 -3.43 8.73 -3.37
C ILE A 257 -2.27 7.97 -4.00
N VAL A 258 -2.22 7.89 -5.33
CA VAL A 258 -1.17 7.17 -6.05
C VAL A 258 -0.17 8.16 -6.64
N TYR A 259 1.05 8.13 -6.14
CA TYR A 259 2.21 8.79 -6.74
C TYR A 259 2.96 7.79 -7.61
N VAL A 260 3.36 8.22 -8.79
CA VAL A 260 4.15 7.39 -9.70
C VAL A 260 5.48 8.06 -9.97
N ILE A 261 6.56 7.36 -9.67
CA ILE A 261 7.90 7.73 -10.08
C ILE A 261 8.22 6.89 -11.32
N LEU A 262 8.22 7.55 -12.48
CA LEU A 262 8.53 6.89 -13.75
C LEU A 262 10.04 6.81 -13.91
N ILE A 263 10.53 5.56 -13.91
CA ILE A 263 11.94 5.22 -14.03
C ILE A 263 12.11 4.39 -15.29
N ALA A 264 12.62 4.99 -16.35
CA ALA A 264 12.79 4.32 -17.62
C ALA A 264 14.17 4.60 -18.20
N ASP A 265 14.88 3.56 -18.60
CA ASP A 265 16.06 3.70 -19.47
C ASP A 265 15.59 3.96 -20.91
N ARG A 266 15.48 5.23 -21.27
CA ARG A 266 14.94 5.69 -22.57
C ARG A 266 15.75 5.20 -23.78
N GLY A 267 16.92 4.59 -23.56
CA GLY A 267 17.74 4.02 -24.63
C GLY A 267 17.15 2.78 -25.29
N ASN A 268 16.28 2.04 -24.60
CA ASN A 268 15.82 0.72 -25.03
C ASN A 268 14.32 0.61 -25.34
N PHE A 269 13.49 1.61 -25.00
CA PHE A 269 12.03 1.49 -25.10
C PHE A 269 11.43 2.59 -25.98
N GLY A 270 11.25 2.29 -27.26
CA GLY A 270 10.55 3.12 -28.23
C GLY A 270 9.07 3.40 -27.86
N THR A 271 8.13 3.18 -28.77
CA THR A 271 6.71 3.55 -28.67
C THR A 271 5.95 2.96 -27.44
N PHE A 272 6.39 1.83 -26.87
CA PHE A 272 5.73 1.20 -25.72
C PHE A 272 5.84 2.02 -24.42
N GLY A 273 6.94 2.69 -24.16
CA GLY A 273 7.10 3.56 -23.00
C GLY A 273 6.15 4.76 -22.98
N SER A 274 5.60 5.16 -24.12
CA SER A 274 4.64 6.27 -24.20
C SER A 274 3.22 5.90 -23.75
N ILE A 275 2.80 4.66 -23.97
CA ILE A 275 1.46 4.17 -23.57
C ILE A 275 1.40 4.01 -22.07
N GLY A 276 2.37 3.31 -21.45
CA GLY A 276 2.42 3.13 -20.01
C GLY A 276 2.48 4.46 -19.26
N ALA A 277 3.25 5.45 -19.76
CA ALA A 277 3.30 6.78 -19.17
C ALA A 277 1.92 7.51 -19.20
N ALA A 278 1.07 7.27 -20.21
CA ALA A 278 -0.26 7.85 -20.25
C ALA A 278 -1.19 7.22 -19.21
N ASP A 279 -1.13 5.90 -19.04
CA ASP A 279 -1.88 5.17 -18.03
C ASP A 279 -1.48 5.59 -16.61
N MET A 280 -0.18 5.76 -16.37
CA MET A 280 0.34 6.24 -15.09
C MET A 280 -0.13 7.67 -14.78
N ARG A 281 -0.15 8.57 -15.76
CA ARG A 281 -0.69 9.94 -15.57
C ARG A 281 -2.17 9.89 -15.23
N ARG A 282 -2.94 9.01 -15.88
CA ARG A 282 -4.35 8.84 -15.58
C ARG A 282 -4.56 8.31 -14.18
N MET A 283 -3.90 7.22 -13.80
CA MET A 283 -3.97 6.63 -12.45
C MET A 283 -3.66 7.66 -11.37
N ALA A 284 -2.53 8.35 -11.49
CA ALA A 284 -2.13 9.37 -10.53
C ALA A 284 -3.14 10.53 -10.46
N SER A 285 -3.56 11.08 -11.60
CA SER A 285 -4.47 12.23 -11.62
C SER A 285 -5.87 11.91 -11.08
N GLU A 286 -6.40 10.72 -11.36
CA GLU A 286 -7.73 10.29 -10.88
C GLU A 286 -7.75 10.09 -9.35
N THR A 287 -6.62 9.69 -8.76
CA THR A 287 -6.48 9.45 -7.32
C THR A 287 -5.99 10.67 -6.52
N GLY A 288 -5.60 11.76 -7.20
CA GLY A 288 -5.11 12.98 -6.55
C GLY A 288 -3.61 13.03 -6.34
N GLY A 289 -2.87 12.09 -6.91
CA GLY A 289 -1.43 12.09 -6.97
C GLY A 289 -0.89 12.62 -8.30
N ARG A 290 0.37 12.35 -8.58
CA ARG A 290 1.04 12.81 -9.80
C ARG A 290 2.14 11.85 -10.25
N VAL A 291 2.54 12.01 -11.50
CA VAL A 291 3.69 11.32 -12.08
C VAL A 291 4.91 12.24 -12.03
N ILE A 292 6.04 11.70 -11.59
CA ILE A 292 7.34 12.35 -11.64
C ILE A 292 8.25 11.49 -12.53
N ASP A 293 8.64 12.02 -13.67
CA ASP A 293 9.51 11.32 -14.64
C ASP A 293 10.97 11.63 -14.32
N VAL A 294 11.70 10.62 -13.86
CA VAL A 294 13.10 10.74 -13.45
C VAL A 294 14.08 10.13 -14.46
N GLY A 295 13.57 9.36 -15.44
CA GLY A 295 14.43 8.58 -16.33
C GLY A 295 15.25 7.55 -15.53
N ASN A 296 16.55 7.42 -15.83
CA ASN A 296 17.48 6.56 -15.09
C ASN A 296 18.46 7.37 -14.21
N ASN A 297 18.03 8.53 -13.72
CA ASN A 297 18.89 9.46 -12.99
C ASN A 297 18.61 9.40 -11.48
N GLY A 298 19.57 8.86 -10.70
CA GLY A 298 19.45 8.69 -9.26
C GLY A 298 19.19 9.99 -8.49
N ARG A 299 19.83 11.12 -8.89
CA ARG A 299 19.56 12.42 -8.25
C ARG A 299 18.12 12.88 -8.45
N ARG A 300 17.58 12.72 -9.67
CA ARG A 300 16.17 13.04 -9.93
C ARG A 300 15.21 12.13 -9.17
N LEU A 301 15.61 10.90 -8.93
CA LEU A 301 14.84 9.96 -8.10
C LEU A 301 14.78 10.43 -6.64
N GLU A 302 15.90 10.87 -6.07
CA GLU A 302 15.93 11.48 -4.74
C GLU A 302 15.07 12.75 -4.71
N ASP A 303 15.25 13.67 -5.67
CA ASP A 303 14.44 14.88 -5.79
C ASP A 303 12.92 14.57 -5.90
N ALA A 304 12.55 13.47 -6.56
CA ALA A 304 11.15 13.05 -6.66
C ALA A 304 10.56 12.63 -5.31
N PHE A 305 11.31 11.88 -4.52
CA PHE A 305 10.91 11.53 -3.15
C PHE A 305 10.82 12.75 -2.24
N ASP A 306 11.80 13.67 -2.32
CA ASP A 306 11.77 14.92 -1.57
C ASP A 306 10.52 15.77 -1.91
N GLN A 307 10.15 15.83 -3.19
CA GLN A 307 8.93 16.51 -3.63
C GLN A 307 7.65 15.83 -3.11
N ILE A 308 7.58 14.49 -3.08
CA ILE A 308 6.44 13.78 -2.50
C ILE A 308 6.37 14.07 -0.99
N GLN A 309 7.49 14.01 -0.29
CA GLN A 309 7.56 14.29 1.13
C GLN A 309 7.09 15.72 1.45
N GLU A 310 7.55 16.73 0.70
CA GLU A 310 7.13 18.12 0.85
C GLU A 310 5.63 18.27 0.63
N GLU A 311 5.10 17.62 -0.41
CA GLU A 311 3.66 17.64 -0.69
C GLU A 311 2.86 17.03 0.46
N LEU A 312 3.26 15.86 0.96
CA LEU A 312 2.60 15.21 2.09
C LEU A 312 2.59 16.06 3.37
N ARG A 313 3.61 16.89 3.59
CA ARG A 313 3.69 17.82 4.73
C ARG A 313 2.86 19.08 4.56
N THR A 314 2.46 19.39 3.33
CA THR A 314 1.74 20.63 2.98
C THR A 314 0.29 20.41 2.57
N GLN A 315 -0.19 19.16 2.62
CA GLN A 315 -1.56 18.80 2.28
C GLN A 315 -2.59 19.46 3.20
N TYR A 316 -3.73 19.77 2.59
CA TYR A 316 -4.95 20.16 3.27
C TYR A 316 -5.94 19.01 3.28
N LEU A 317 -6.78 18.99 4.30
CA LEU A 317 -7.98 18.19 4.37
C LEU A 317 -9.20 19.11 4.30
N LEU A 318 -10.02 18.93 3.28
CA LEU A 318 -11.33 19.51 3.15
C LEU A 318 -12.37 18.42 3.32
N SER A 319 -13.42 18.70 4.13
CA SER A 319 -14.50 17.74 4.31
C SER A 319 -15.85 18.41 4.12
N TYR A 320 -16.78 17.68 3.51
CA TYR A 320 -18.16 18.11 3.35
C TYR A 320 -19.14 16.94 3.50
N THR A 321 -20.39 17.24 3.84
CA THR A 321 -21.48 16.25 3.78
C THR A 321 -22.18 16.42 2.45
N PRO A 322 -22.24 15.38 1.60
CA PRO A 322 -22.88 15.45 0.29
C PRO A 322 -24.35 15.90 0.38
N LEU A 323 -24.72 16.86 -0.46
CA LEU A 323 -26.14 17.24 -0.62
C LEU A 323 -26.98 16.09 -1.19
N ASN A 324 -26.35 15.20 -1.97
CA ASN A 324 -26.96 13.94 -2.38
C ASN A 324 -26.59 12.84 -1.37
N PRO A 325 -27.48 12.43 -0.46
CA PRO A 325 -27.17 11.48 0.62
C PRO A 325 -27.13 10.03 0.18
N LYS A 326 -27.44 9.71 -1.09
CA LYS A 326 -27.48 8.32 -1.56
C LYS A 326 -26.10 7.67 -1.51
N THR A 327 -26.06 6.48 -0.95
CA THR A 327 -24.87 5.61 -0.91
C THR A 327 -25.08 4.39 -1.83
N ASP A 328 -25.20 4.69 -3.12
CA ASP A 328 -25.59 3.75 -4.17
C ASP A 328 -24.42 3.16 -4.94
N GLY A 329 -23.20 3.38 -4.46
CA GLY A 329 -21.98 2.92 -5.12
C GLY A 329 -21.62 3.64 -6.42
N THR A 330 -22.38 4.68 -6.81
CA THR A 330 -22.09 5.42 -8.05
C THR A 330 -20.88 6.34 -7.88
N TYR A 331 -20.14 6.51 -8.98
CA TYR A 331 -19.03 7.46 -9.04
C TYR A 331 -19.55 8.90 -9.05
N ARG A 332 -18.95 9.75 -8.20
CA ARG A 332 -19.25 11.17 -8.09
C ARG A 332 -18.02 12.00 -8.43
N LYS A 333 -18.14 12.79 -9.47
CA LYS A 333 -17.07 13.66 -9.94
C LYS A 333 -16.88 14.83 -8.96
N LEU A 334 -15.62 15.12 -8.61
CA LEU A 334 -15.24 16.25 -7.79
C LEU A 334 -14.49 17.30 -8.61
N GLU A 335 -14.78 18.55 -8.34
CA GLU A 335 -14.04 19.71 -8.85
C GLU A 335 -13.72 20.64 -7.67
N LEU A 336 -12.44 20.72 -7.30
CA LEU A 336 -11.93 21.58 -6.24
C LEU A 336 -11.14 22.73 -6.87
N THR A 337 -11.50 23.95 -6.50
CA THR A 337 -10.78 25.16 -6.91
C THR A 337 -10.45 25.99 -5.69
N CYS A 338 -9.26 26.57 -5.62
CA CYS A 338 -8.86 27.48 -4.54
C CYS A 338 -8.03 28.61 -5.13
N GLY A 339 -8.32 29.86 -4.70
CA GLY A 339 -7.58 31.03 -5.13
C GLY A 339 -7.54 31.23 -6.65
N LYS A 340 -6.91 32.32 -7.10
CA LYS A 340 -6.69 32.55 -8.54
C LYS A 340 -5.29 32.08 -8.95
N GLY A 341 -5.22 31.30 -10.04
CA GLY A 341 -3.93 30.88 -10.62
C GLY A 341 -3.19 29.80 -9.86
N LEU A 342 -3.84 29.14 -8.87
CA LEU A 342 -3.29 28.00 -8.17
C LEU A 342 -3.57 26.71 -8.94
N ASN A 343 -2.58 25.83 -8.94
CA ASN A 343 -2.72 24.45 -9.39
C ASN A 343 -3.12 23.60 -8.18
N ILE A 344 -4.34 23.06 -8.22
CA ILE A 344 -4.89 22.22 -7.16
C ILE A 344 -4.75 20.76 -7.58
N GLN A 345 -4.12 19.98 -6.74
CA GLN A 345 -3.96 18.55 -6.92
C GLN A 345 -4.83 17.82 -5.89
N ALA A 346 -5.91 17.22 -6.36
CA ALA A 346 -6.90 16.47 -5.59
C ALA A 346 -7.46 15.34 -6.44
N ARG A 347 -8.04 14.33 -5.80
CA ARG A 347 -8.76 13.25 -6.50
C ARG A 347 -9.90 13.82 -7.35
N LYS A 348 -10.16 13.18 -8.49
CA LYS A 348 -11.18 13.65 -9.44
C LYS A 348 -12.59 13.18 -9.10
N GLY A 349 -12.74 12.30 -8.12
CA GLY A 349 -14.02 11.81 -7.68
C GLY A 349 -13.89 10.73 -6.61
N TYR A 350 -15.02 10.13 -6.27
CA TYR A 350 -15.11 9.03 -5.31
C TYR A 350 -16.34 8.17 -5.61
N TYR A 351 -16.39 6.97 -5.03
CA TYR A 351 -17.55 6.10 -5.06
C TYR A 351 -18.39 6.29 -3.79
N ALA A 352 -19.69 6.54 -3.95
CA ALA A 352 -20.63 6.78 -2.84
C ALA A 352 -21.01 5.44 -2.17
N LEU A 353 -20.10 4.86 -1.42
CA LEU A 353 -20.29 3.60 -0.71
C LEU A 353 -20.99 3.83 0.64
N ALA A 354 -21.78 2.84 1.10
CA ALA A 354 -22.27 2.82 2.48
C ALA A 354 -21.11 2.52 3.44
N ALA A 355 -21.14 3.12 4.63
CA ALA A 355 -20.09 2.93 5.64
C ALA A 355 -19.88 1.45 6.10
N ASP A 356 -20.87 0.59 5.87
CA ASP A 356 -20.85 -0.83 6.24
C ASP A 356 -20.65 -1.79 5.05
N SER A 357 -20.43 -1.29 3.83
CA SER A 357 -20.24 -2.14 2.63
C SER A 357 -18.86 -2.82 2.56
N ASP A 358 -18.06 -2.68 3.60
CA ASP A 358 -16.68 -3.19 3.66
C ASP A 358 -16.56 -4.59 4.31
N LYS A 359 -17.70 -5.33 4.45
CA LYS A 359 -17.71 -6.64 5.13
C LYS A 359 -17.91 -7.86 4.21
N ASP A 360 -17.82 -7.67 2.89
CA ASP A 360 -17.92 -8.80 1.94
C ASP A 360 -16.58 -9.06 1.24
#